data_fbd972b70f465dda8f2aeb9b1251735f
#
_entry.id   fbd972b70f465dda8f2aeb9b1251735f
#
_cell.length_a   1.000
_cell.length_b   1.000
_cell.length_c   1.000
_cell.angle_alpha   90.00
_cell.angle_beta   90.00
_cell.angle_gamma   90.00
#
_symmetry.space_group_name_H-M   'P 1'
#
loop_
_entity.id
_entity.type
_entity.pdbx_description
1 polymer ?
#
loop_
_entity_poly.entity_id
_entity_poly.type
_entity_poly.pdbx_seq_one_letter_code
_entity_poly.pdbx_strand_id
1 'polypeptide(L)'
;MLLAILVVVVPFLVYYVVEAKKNHPKGLISAALSNMGERFGYYIMNAVLLLFLCSKFGISDDVAGWIYAVFYFLIYVLSLPGGMVADRLQNFKGTIIAGLVVMASGYVILSVPVFGGNPGDVPMWVLVVTCLALILIATGNGLFKGNLQAIVGQMYDNYEAEAAKKGPEALAIAKSRRDSGFQIFYVFINIGGVLQPSGAHWLRRA
;
A
#
# COMPACT_ATOMS: atom_id res chain seq x y z
N MET A 1 5.83 16.79 17.92
CA MET A 1 5.59 15.36 17.61
C MET A 1 6.11 14.99 16.21
N LEU A 2 5.68 15.64 15.14
CA LEU A 2 6.14 15.33 13.78
C LEU A 2 7.67 15.40 13.62
N LEU A 3 8.30 16.46 14.13
CA LEU A 3 9.77 16.64 14.07
C LEU A 3 10.51 15.50 14.79
N ALA A 4 10.02 15.06 15.96
CA ALA A 4 10.61 13.95 16.70
C ALA A 4 10.51 12.61 15.95
N ILE A 5 9.36 12.37 15.28
CA ILE A 5 9.18 11.19 14.42
C ILE A 5 10.16 11.24 13.24
N LEU A 6 10.30 12.39 12.58
CA LEU A 6 11.21 12.54 11.44
C LEU A 6 12.68 12.36 11.84
N VAL A 7 13.10 12.89 13.01
CA VAL A 7 14.47 12.74 13.52
C VAL A 7 14.85 11.28 13.76
N VAL A 8 13.89 10.43 14.12
CA VAL A 8 14.14 8.99 14.33
C VAL A 8 13.97 8.20 13.04
N VAL A 9 12.89 8.46 12.28
CA VAL A 9 12.52 7.66 11.10
C VAL A 9 13.49 7.90 9.93
N VAL A 10 13.95 9.13 9.70
CA VAL A 10 14.82 9.43 8.55
C VAL A 10 16.18 8.74 8.64
N PRO A 11 16.95 8.80 9.76
CA PRO A 11 18.20 8.06 9.87
C PRO A 11 18.00 6.54 9.75
N PHE A 12 16.91 6.02 10.31
CA PHE A 12 16.56 4.62 10.23
C PHE A 12 16.30 4.18 8.79
N LEU A 13 15.50 4.95 8.02
CA LEU A 13 15.28 4.73 6.60
C LEU A 13 16.58 4.77 5.79
N VAL A 14 17.44 5.76 6.04
CA VAL A 14 18.73 5.89 5.36
C VAL A 14 19.60 4.67 5.62
N TYR A 15 19.67 4.22 6.87
CA TYR A 15 20.42 3.01 7.23
C TYR A 15 19.95 1.80 6.43
N TYR A 16 18.64 1.50 6.43
CA TYR A 16 18.11 0.34 5.73
C TYR A 16 18.19 0.46 4.20
N VAL A 17 18.09 1.67 3.65
CA VAL A 17 18.30 1.89 2.21
C VAL A 17 19.74 1.62 1.81
N VAL A 18 20.73 2.05 2.63
CA VAL A 18 22.15 1.80 2.37
C VAL A 18 22.46 0.31 2.50
N GLU A 19 21.95 -0.33 3.55
CA GLU A 19 22.13 -1.78 3.78
C GLU A 19 21.54 -2.59 2.62
N ALA A 20 20.31 -2.29 2.22
CA ALA A 20 19.65 -2.98 1.14
C ALA A 20 20.36 -2.79 -0.21
N LYS A 21 20.90 -1.60 -0.50
CA LYS A 21 21.68 -1.37 -1.73
C LYS A 21 22.98 -2.16 -1.79
N LYS A 22 23.62 -2.39 -0.65
CA LYS A 22 24.92 -3.07 -0.60
C LYS A 22 24.79 -4.58 -0.61
N ASN A 23 23.83 -5.13 0.11
CA ASN A 23 23.81 -6.52 0.51
C ASN A 23 22.65 -7.34 -0.05
N HIS A 24 21.67 -6.70 -0.71
CA HIS A 24 20.43 -7.34 -1.15
C HIS A 24 20.18 -7.21 -2.67
N PRO A 25 19.26 -8.03 -3.23
CA PRO A 25 18.91 -7.97 -4.66
C PRO A 25 18.45 -6.58 -5.09
N LYS A 26 18.82 -6.20 -6.31
CA LYS A 26 18.33 -4.96 -6.93
C LYS A 26 16.81 -5.05 -7.06
N GLY A 27 16.10 -4.04 -6.57
CA GLY A 27 14.64 -3.99 -6.58
C GLY A 27 13.98 -4.11 -5.20
N LEU A 28 14.64 -4.68 -4.18
CA LEU A 28 14.11 -4.77 -2.83
C LEU A 28 13.68 -3.40 -2.29
N ILE A 29 14.51 -2.37 -2.47
CA ILE A 29 14.19 -1.00 -2.00
C ILE A 29 12.98 -0.45 -2.72
N SER A 30 12.89 -0.63 -4.05
CA SER A 30 11.75 -0.14 -4.83
C SER A 30 10.45 -0.80 -4.37
N ALA A 31 10.48 -2.11 -4.12
CA ALA A 31 9.34 -2.85 -3.58
C ALA A 31 8.97 -2.35 -2.16
N ALA A 32 9.95 -2.17 -1.29
CA ALA A 32 9.75 -1.72 0.09
C ALA A 32 9.20 -0.28 0.14
N LEU A 33 9.73 0.64 -0.66
CA LEU A 33 9.24 2.02 -0.76
C LEU A 33 7.84 2.09 -1.35
N SER A 34 7.54 1.29 -2.38
CA SER A 34 6.19 1.22 -2.96
C SER A 34 5.18 0.74 -1.93
N ASN A 35 5.54 -0.28 -1.14
CA ASN A 35 4.69 -0.79 -0.08
C ASN A 35 4.49 0.23 1.05
N MET A 36 5.55 0.91 1.46
CA MET A 36 5.49 1.98 2.46
C MET A 36 4.54 3.11 2.02
N GLY A 37 4.69 3.58 0.78
CA GLY A 37 3.85 4.65 0.23
C GLY A 37 2.38 4.24 0.11
N GLU A 38 2.11 3.02 -0.36
CA GLU A 38 0.75 2.48 -0.42
C GLU A 38 0.15 2.37 0.99
N ARG A 39 0.88 1.80 1.95
CA ARG A 39 0.40 1.71 3.35
C ARG A 39 0.13 3.07 3.96
N PHE A 40 1.00 4.04 3.75
CA PHE A 40 0.81 5.39 4.23
C PHE A 40 -0.49 6.01 3.68
N GLY A 41 -0.70 5.98 2.36
CA GLY A 41 -1.93 6.47 1.73
C GLY A 41 -3.19 5.76 2.21
N TYR A 42 -3.13 4.43 2.29
CA TYR A 42 -4.21 3.60 2.80
C TYR A 42 -4.61 3.95 4.23
N TYR A 43 -3.66 4.06 5.14
CA TYR A 43 -3.96 4.37 6.54
C TYR A 43 -4.50 5.79 6.73
N ILE A 44 -4.00 6.78 5.97
CA ILE A 44 -4.56 8.15 6.01
C ILE A 44 -6.01 8.12 5.55
N MET A 45 -6.29 7.54 4.38
CA MET A 45 -7.64 7.42 3.84
C MET A 45 -8.57 6.72 4.84
N ASN A 46 -8.12 5.60 5.40
CA ASN A 46 -8.87 4.82 6.36
C ASN A 46 -9.25 5.61 7.63
N ALA A 47 -8.34 6.47 8.10
CA ALA A 47 -8.56 7.29 9.30
C ALA A 47 -9.58 8.43 9.08
N VAL A 48 -9.82 8.86 7.84
CA VAL A 48 -10.71 9.99 7.53
C VAL A 48 -11.96 9.57 6.76
N LEU A 49 -12.01 8.36 6.18
CA LEU A 49 -13.08 7.93 5.28
C LEU A 49 -14.46 7.99 5.93
N LEU A 50 -14.62 7.47 7.15
CA LEU A 50 -15.90 7.47 7.84
C LEU A 50 -16.40 8.90 8.08
N LEU A 51 -15.54 9.76 8.61
CA LEU A 51 -15.87 11.17 8.85
C LEU A 51 -16.19 11.90 7.55
N PHE A 52 -15.44 11.61 6.48
CA PHE A 52 -15.69 12.18 5.16
C PHE A 52 -17.07 11.78 4.64
N LEU A 53 -17.45 10.52 4.74
CA LEU A 53 -18.77 10.05 4.29
C LEU A 53 -19.90 10.73 5.06
N CYS A 54 -19.82 10.78 6.40
CA CYS A 54 -20.83 11.42 7.23
C CYS A 54 -20.91 12.93 6.98
N SER A 55 -19.77 13.62 6.99
CA SER A 55 -19.76 15.09 6.88
C SER A 55 -20.10 15.57 5.48
N LYS A 56 -19.61 14.89 4.43
CA LYS A 56 -19.82 15.33 3.05
C LYS A 56 -21.21 15.01 2.54
N PHE A 57 -21.73 13.81 2.83
CA PHE A 57 -23.00 13.33 2.29
C PHE A 57 -24.17 13.46 3.25
N GLY A 58 -23.95 13.85 4.52
CA GLY A 58 -25.00 13.94 5.52
C GLY A 58 -25.65 12.58 5.86
N ILE A 59 -25.00 11.47 5.55
CA ILE A 59 -25.49 10.11 5.85
C ILE A 59 -25.22 9.74 7.31
N SER A 60 -26.05 8.85 7.86
CA SER A 60 -25.87 8.38 9.22
C SER A 60 -24.59 7.57 9.39
N ASP A 61 -24.08 7.54 10.62
CA ASP A 61 -22.90 6.75 10.99
C ASP A 61 -23.06 5.26 10.63
N ASP A 62 -24.28 4.72 10.73
CA ASP A 62 -24.58 3.33 10.39
C ASP A 62 -24.37 3.07 8.90
N VAL A 63 -24.91 3.94 8.02
CA VAL A 63 -24.77 3.80 6.56
C VAL A 63 -23.32 3.97 6.14
N ALA A 64 -22.63 5.00 6.68
CA ALA A 64 -21.22 5.21 6.43
C ALA A 64 -20.37 4.02 6.93
N GLY A 65 -20.71 3.46 8.07
CA GLY A 65 -20.11 2.26 8.65
C GLY A 65 -20.25 1.03 7.75
N TRP A 66 -21.41 0.83 7.12
CA TRP A 66 -21.60 -0.26 6.15
C TRP A 66 -20.75 -0.06 4.88
N ILE A 67 -20.69 1.15 4.33
CA ILE A 67 -19.82 1.45 3.17
C ILE A 67 -18.36 1.16 3.51
N TYR A 68 -17.91 1.61 4.69
CA TYR A 68 -16.57 1.35 5.20
C TYR A 68 -16.30 -0.15 5.37
N ALA A 69 -17.22 -0.91 5.97
CA ALA A 69 -17.08 -2.34 6.19
C ALA A 69 -16.98 -3.13 4.88
N VAL A 70 -17.83 -2.81 3.89
CA VAL A 70 -17.79 -3.42 2.56
C VAL A 70 -16.49 -3.10 1.85
N PHE A 71 -16.04 -1.85 1.88
CA PHE A 71 -14.76 -1.45 1.31
C PHE A 71 -13.59 -2.23 1.94
N TYR A 72 -13.57 -2.32 3.28
CA TYR A 72 -12.54 -3.06 4.02
C TYR A 72 -12.54 -4.54 3.66
N PHE A 73 -13.71 -5.16 3.59
CA PHE A 73 -13.88 -6.54 3.15
C PHE A 73 -13.35 -6.77 1.73
N LEU A 74 -13.67 -5.88 0.79
CA LEU A 74 -13.23 -5.97 -0.60
C LEU A 74 -11.71 -5.92 -0.74
N ILE A 75 -11.00 -5.10 0.05
CA ILE A 75 -9.52 -5.03 0.04
C ILE A 75 -8.90 -6.41 0.32
N TYR A 76 -9.46 -7.19 1.23
CA TYR A 76 -8.93 -8.52 1.55
C TYR A 76 -9.36 -9.57 0.54
N VAL A 77 -10.63 -9.59 0.18
CA VAL A 77 -11.19 -10.58 -0.75
C VAL A 77 -10.58 -10.44 -2.15
N LEU A 78 -10.42 -9.21 -2.67
CA LEU A 78 -9.86 -8.98 -3.99
C LEU A 78 -8.35 -9.26 -4.08
N SER A 79 -7.65 -9.44 -2.97
CA SER A 79 -6.24 -9.86 -2.99
C SER A 79 -6.06 -11.29 -3.49
N LEU A 80 -7.06 -12.17 -3.29
CA LEU A 80 -7.02 -13.55 -3.80
C LEU A 80 -7.07 -13.60 -5.34
N PRO A 81 -8.11 -13.05 -6.02
CA PRO A 81 -8.13 -13.01 -7.48
C PRO A 81 -6.96 -12.17 -8.04
N GLY A 82 -6.50 -11.13 -7.33
CA GLY A 82 -5.33 -10.36 -7.72
C GLY A 82 -4.06 -11.20 -7.84
N GLY A 83 -3.81 -12.11 -6.89
CA GLY A 83 -2.75 -13.10 -6.97
C GLY A 83 -2.93 -14.06 -8.15
N MET A 84 -4.14 -14.62 -8.30
CA MET A 84 -4.46 -15.55 -9.40
C MET A 84 -4.24 -14.92 -10.80
N VAL A 85 -4.52 -13.64 -10.96
CA VAL A 85 -4.26 -12.91 -12.21
C VAL A 85 -2.76 -12.87 -12.51
N ALA A 86 -1.93 -12.54 -11.52
CA ALA A 86 -0.48 -12.48 -11.71
C ALA A 86 0.11 -13.86 -12.02
N ASP A 87 -0.38 -14.91 -11.33
CA ASP A 87 0.06 -16.29 -11.55
C ASP A 87 -0.29 -16.77 -12.96
N ARG A 88 -1.49 -16.46 -13.45
CA ARG A 88 -1.90 -16.80 -14.83
C ARG A 88 -1.12 -16.04 -15.90
N LEU A 89 -0.86 -14.76 -15.67
CA LEU A 89 -0.12 -13.92 -16.62
C LEU A 89 1.40 -14.12 -16.53
N GLN A 90 1.89 -14.78 -15.47
CA GLN A 90 3.32 -14.92 -15.16
C GLN A 90 4.07 -13.58 -15.19
N ASN A 91 3.36 -12.49 -14.87
CA ASN A 91 3.87 -11.12 -14.95
C ASN A 91 3.52 -10.33 -13.67
N PHE A 92 4.17 -10.66 -12.57
CA PHE A 92 3.97 -10.00 -11.28
C PHE A 92 4.23 -8.49 -11.35
N LYS A 93 5.29 -8.07 -12.04
CA LYS A 93 5.63 -6.66 -12.20
C LYS A 93 4.54 -5.87 -12.92
N GLY A 94 4.04 -6.41 -14.03
CA GLY A 94 2.95 -5.79 -14.79
C GLY A 94 1.67 -5.68 -13.97
N THR A 95 1.31 -6.74 -13.24
CA THR A 95 0.13 -6.76 -12.38
C THR A 95 0.23 -5.76 -11.22
N ILE A 96 1.42 -5.61 -10.61
CA ILE A 96 1.67 -4.60 -9.57
C ILE A 96 1.49 -3.19 -10.12
N ILE A 97 2.08 -2.89 -11.30
CA ILE A 97 1.96 -1.58 -11.94
C ILE A 97 0.50 -1.28 -12.31
N ALA A 98 -0.21 -2.25 -12.89
CA ALA A 98 -1.64 -2.12 -13.18
C ALA A 98 -2.45 -1.85 -11.91
N GLY A 99 -2.17 -2.57 -10.82
CA GLY A 99 -2.78 -2.34 -9.52
C GLY A 99 -2.57 -0.92 -9.00
N LEU A 100 -1.33 -0.40 -9.09
CA LEU A 100 -1.02 0.97 -8.69
C LEU A 100 -1.77 2.01 -9.56
N VAL A 101 -1.86 1.81 -10.87
CA VAL A 101 -2.58 2.72 -11.78
C VAL A 101 -4.07 2.71 -11.48
N VAL A 102 -4.68 1.53 -11.30
CA VAL A 102 -6.10 1.40 -10.94
C VAL A 102 -6.38 2.05 -9.59
N MET A 103 -5.52 1.83 -8.60
CA MET A 103 -5.65 2.44 -7.28
C MET A 103 -5.52 3.96 -7.34
N ALA A 104 -4.54 4.49 -8.09
CA ALA A 104 -4.34 5.92 -8.29
C ALA A 104 -5.55 6.57 -8.98
N SER A 105 -6.12 5.94 -10.00
CA SER A 105 -7.35 6.41 -10.65
C SER A 105 -8.53 6.46 -9.67
N GLY A 106 -8.65 5.47 -8.80
CA GLY A 106 -9.65 5.46 -7.74
C GLY A 106 -9.47 6.64 -6.77
N TYR A 107 -8.26 6.95 -6.34
CA TYR A 107 -7.98 8.12 -5.48
C TYR A 107 -8.29 9.45 -6.19
N VAL A 108 -7.98 9.57 -7.48
CA VAL A 108 -8.34 10.76 -8.28
C VAL A 108 -9.86 10.92 -8.33
N ILE A 109 -10.60 9.86 -8.61
CA ILE A 109 -12.07 9.89 -8.63
C ILE A 109 -12.63 10.19 -7.23
N LEU A 110 -12.03 9.65 -6.17
CA LEU A 110 -12.42 9.92 -4.79
C LEU A 110 -12.25 11.40 -4.40
N SER A 111 -11.43 12.16 -5.10
CA SER A 111 -11.30 13.61 -4.89
C SER A 111 -12.46 14.43 -5.46
N VAL A 112 -13.22 13.91 -6.43
CA VAL A 112 -14.33 14.61 -7.10
C VAL A 112 -15.40 15.13 -6.12
N PRO A 113 -15.85 14.38 -5.10
CA PRO A 113 -16.83 14.87 -4.14
C PRO A 113 -16.41 16.13 -3.37
N VAL A 114 -15.09 16.37 -3.24
CA VAL A 114 -14.59 17.58 -2.57
C VAL A 114 -15.10 18.83 -3.26
N PHE A 115 -15.25 18.79 -4.58
CA PHE A 115 -15.71 19.89 -5.43
C PHE A 115 -17.21 19.84 -5.73
N GLY A 116 -17.90 18.76 -5.35
CA GLY A 116 -19.27 18.43 -5.73
C GLY A 116 -20.36 18.97 -4.78
N GLY A 117 -20.39 20.24 -4.44
CA GLY A 117 -21.46 20.81 -3.62
C GLY A 117 -21.13 21.02 -2.14
N ASN A 118 -22.05 21.65 -1.40
CA ASN A 118 -21.88 21.90 0.03
C ASN A 118 -22.04 20.60 0.86
N PRO A 119 -21.41 20.52 2.04
CA PRO A 119 -21.63 19.39 2.94
C PRO A 119 -23.12 19.20 3.26
N GLY A 120 -23.61 17.95 3.12
CA GLY A 120 -25.01 17.59 3.37
C GLY A 120 -25.97 17.85 2.21
N ASP A 121 -25.56 18.58 1.16
CA ASP A 121 -26.37 18.86 -0.03
C ASP A 121 -25.64 18.38 -1.30
N VAL A 122 -25.30 17.11 -1.31
CA VAL A 122 -24.56 16.49 -2.41
C VAL A 122 -25.48 15.55 -3.19
N PRO A 123 -25.56 15.67 -4.53
CA PRO A 123 -26.39 14.79 -5.34
C PRO A 123 -26.02 13.32 -5.17
N MET A 124 -27.01 12.43 -5.18
CA MET A 124 -26.83 10.99 -5.01
C MET A 124 -25.81 10.37 -5.97
N TRP A 125 -25.73 10.88 -7.20
CA TRP A 125 -24.75 10.38 -8.18
C TRP A 125 -23.28 10.54 -7.70
N VAL A 126 -22.99 11.57 -6.88
CA VAL A 126 -21.66 11.79 -6.31
C VAL A 126 -21.30 10.69 -5.29
N LEU A 127 -22.30 10.24 -4.50
CA LEU A 127 -22.11 9.09 -3.59
C LEU A 127 -21.84 7.81 -4.39
N VAL A 128 -22.56 7.59 -5.50
CA VAL A 128 -22.32 6.45 -6.39
C VAL A 128 -20.90 6.48 -6.97
N VAL A 129 -20.44 7.65 -7.44
CA VAL A 129 -19.07 7.83 -7.93
C VAL A 129 -18.04 7.56 -6.82
N THR A 130 -18.33 7.99 -5.59
CA THR A 130 -17.47 7.71 -4.43
C THR A 130 -17.38 6.20 -4.17
N CYS A 131 -18.49 5.48 -4.17
CA CYS A 131 -18.50 4.03 -4.00
C CYS A 131 -17.72 3.31 -5.13
N LEU A 132 -17.88 3.76 -6.37
CA LEU A 132 -17.10 3.23 -7.50
C LEU A 132 -15.59 3.48 -7.33
N ALA A 133 -15.21 4.68 -6.85
CA ALA A 133 -13.83 5.00 -6.54
C ALA A 133 -13.25 4.06 -5.46
N LEU A 134 -14.01 3.78 -4.40
CA LEU A 134 -13.60 2.83 -3.35
C LEU A 134 -13.43 1.40 -3.89
N ILE A 135 -14.29 0.96 -4.80
CA ILE A 135 -14.15 -0.34 -5.47
C ILE A 135 -12.88 -0.38 -6.32
N LEU A 136 -12.58 0.69 -7.06
CA LEU A 136 -11.34 0.78 -7.85
C LEU A 136 -10.11 0.74 -6.93
N ILE A 137 -10.11 1.47 -5.82
CA ILE A 137 -9.02 1.44 -4.83
C ILE A 137 -8.84 0.02 -4.28
N ALA A 138 -9.93 -0.65 -3.90
CA ALA A 138 -9.89 -2.01 -3.38
C ALA A 138 -9.36 -3.00 -4.43
N THR A 139 -9.79 -2.87 -5.69
CA THR A 139 -9.33 -3.71 -6.81
C THR A 139 -7.84 -3.51 -7.07
N GLY A 140 -7.40 -2.25 -7.16
CA GLY A 140 -5.98 -1.92 -7.35
C GLY A 140 -5.11 -2.41 -6.20
N ASN A 141 -5.58 -2.29 -4.95
CA ASN A 141 -4.92 -2.83 -3.79
C ASN A 141 -4.81 -4.36 -3.84
N GLY A 142 -5.87 -5.05 -4.28
CA GLY A 142 -5.86 -6.49 -4.47
C GLY A 142 -4.80 -6.97 -5.48
N LEU A 143 -4.69 -6.28 -6.62
CA LEU A 143 -3.66 -6.56 -7.63
C LEU A 143 -2.24 -6.26 -7.13
N PHE A 144 -2.08 -5.28 -6.25
CA PHE A 144 -0.79 -4.86 -5.73
C PHE A 144 -0.29 -5.74 -4.58
N LYS A 145 -1.10 -5.90 -3.54
CA LYS A 145 -0.68 -6.40 -2.22
C LYS A 145 -0.14 -7.84 -2.24
N GLY A 146 -0.88 -8.76 -2.85
CA GLY A 146 -0.48 -10.18 -2.91
C GLY A 146 0.77 -10.38 -3.76
N ASN A 147 0.87 -9.65 -4.85
CA ASN A 147 1.93 -9.81 -5.85
C ASN A 147 3.25 -9.15 -5.45
N LEU A 148 3.21 -8.13 -4.57
CA LEU A 148 4.43 -7.46 -4.14
C LEU A 148 5.32 -8.36 -3.26
N GLN A 149 4.71 -9.17 -2.39
CA GLN A 149 5.47 -10.16 -1.60
C GLN A 149 6.02 -11.30 -2.49
N ALA A 150 5.23 -11.73 -3.48
CA ALA A 150 5.65 -12.77 -4.43
C ALA A 150 6.86 -12.32 -5.26
N ILE A 151 6.87 -11.07 -5.77
CA ILE A 151 8.02 -10.58 -6.55
C ILE A 151 9.27 -10.43 -5.69
N VAL A 152 9.14 -10.06 -4.40
CA VAL A 152 10.28 -10.05 -3.47
C VAL A 152 10.82 -11.47 -3.27
N GLY A 153 9.94 -12.46 -3.10
CA GLY A 153 10.33 -13.88 -3.06
C GLY A 153 11.13 -14.30 -4.29
N GLN A 154 10.62 -14.01 -5.49
CA GLN A 154 11.32 -14.32 -6.75
C GLN A 154 12.69 -13.63 -6.89
N MET A 155 12.84 -12.40 -6.39
CA MET A 155 14.15 -11.73 -6.37
C MET A 155 15.16 -12.53 -5.57
N TYR A 156 14.76 -13.10 -4.43
CA TYR A 156 15.64 -13.93 -3.61
C TYR A 156 15.86 -15.31 -4.21
N ASP A 157 14.87 -15.94 -4.82
CA ASP A 157 15.04 -17.19 -5.54
C ASP A 157 16.12 -17.08 -6.63
N ASN A 158 16.08 -16.00 -7.42
CA ASN A 158 17.10 -15.70 -8.43
C ASN A 158 18.47 -15.42 -7.80
N TYR A 159 18.50 -14.67 -6.70
CA TYR A 159 19.74 -14.34 -5.98
C TYR A 159 20.41 -15.58 -5.40
N GLU A 160 19.64 -16.49 -4.81
CA GLU A 160 20.11 -17.79 -4.30
C GLU A 160 20.59 -18.71 -5.42
N ALA A 161 19.87 -18.76 -6.55
CA ALA A 161 20.27 -19.57 -7.72
C ALA A 161 21.61 -19.10 -8.31
N GLU A 162 21.86 -17.79 -8.33
CA GLU A 162 23.16 -17.25 -8.76
C GLU A 162 24.27 -17.53 -7.73
N ALA A 163 23.97 -17.44 -6.45
CA ALA A 163 24.90 -17.75 -5.38
C ALA A 163 25.30 -19.21 -5.35
N ALA A 164 24.36 -20.11 -5.64
CA ALA A 164 24.62 -21.56 -5.72
C ALA A 164 25.69 -21.92 -6.78
N LYS A 165 25.77 -21.15 -7.87
CA LYS A 165 26.81 -21.33 -8.91
C LYS A 165 28.21 -20.98 -8.41
N LYS A 166 28.31 -20.17 -7.33
CA LYS A 166 29.58 -19.73 -6.72
C LYS A 166 30.07 -20.62 -5.58
N GLY A 167 29.24 -21.56 -5.15
CA GLY A 167 29.59 -22.55 -4.12
C GLY A 167 28.68 -22.51 -2.89
N PRO A 168 28.85 -23.49 -1.99
CA PRO A 168 27.96 -23.70 -0.84
C PRO A 168 28.01 -22.54 0.18
N GLU A 169 29.14 -21.91 0.37
CA GLU A 169 29.31 -20.80 1.30
C GLU A 169 28.54 -19.56 0.81
N ALA A 170 28.64 -19.24 -0.49
CA ALA A 170 27.91 -18.15 -1.10
C ALA A 170 26.38 -18.36 -1.02
N LEU A 171 25.93 -19.61 -1.19
CA LEU A 171 24.52 -19.96 -1.04
C LEU A 171 24.04 -19.79 0.41
N ALA A 172 24.84 -20.20 1.40
CA ALA A 172 24.49 -20.02 2.81
C ALA A 172 24.31 -18.53 3.17
N ILE A 173 25.21 -17.67 2.68
CA ILE A 173 25.10 -16.21 2.85
C ILE A 173 23.84 -15.67 2.15
N ALA A 174 23.52 -16.12 0.93
CA ALA A 174 22.36 -15.66 0.19
C ALA A 174 21.05 -16.01 0.92
N LYS A 175 20.93 -17.21 1.48
CA LYS A 175 19.79 -17.64 2.29
C LYS A 175 19.61 -16.79 3.54
N SER A 176 20.69 -16.53 4.28
CA SER A 176 20.65 -15.65 5.46
C SER A 176 20.18 -14.22 5.10
N ARG A 177 20.58 -13.71 3.91
CA ARG A 177 20.15 -12.42 3.41
C ARG A 177 18.67 -12.36 3.02
N ARG A 178 18.05 -13.49 2.66
CA ARG A 178 16.62 -13.56 2.39
C ARG A 178 15.80 -13.13 3.60
N ASP A 179 16.10 -13.70 4.76
CA ASP A 179 15.37 -13.39 6.00
C ASP A 179 15.53 -11.93 6.39
N SER A 180 16.75 -11.39 6.35
CA SER A 180 17.01 -9.99 6.65
C SER A 180 16.35 -9.04 5.62
N GLY A 181 16.26 -9.43 4.36
CA GLY A 181 15.56 -8.66 3.33
C GLY A 181 14.06 -8.57 3.53
N PHE A 182 13.43 -9.68 3.94
CA PHE A 182 12.02 -9.63 4.34
C PHE A 182 11.81 -8.79 5.59
N GLN A 183 12.74 -8.81 6.56
CA GLN A 183 12.68 -7.92 7.72
C GLN A 183 12.74 -6.44 7.30
N ILE A 184 13.66 -6.08 6.39
CA ILE A 184 13.74 -4.72 5.81
C ILE A 184 12.40 -4.36 5.17
N PHE A 185 11.83 -5.23 4.34
CA PHE A 185 10.55 -5.01 3.69
C PHE A 185 9.43 -4.73 4.71
N TYR A 186 9.36 -5.50 5.80
CA TYR A 186 8.38 -5.28 6.88
C TYR A 186 8.61 -3.99 7.68
N VAL A 187 9.87 -3.61 7.89
CA VAL A 187 10.20 -2.33 8.55
C VAL A 187 9.60 -1.15 7.78
N PHE A 188 9.71 -1.16 6.45
CA PHE A 188 9.12 -0.09 5.61
C PHE A 188 7.60 -0.04 5.70
N ILE A 189 6.92 -1.19 5.78
CA ILE A 189 5.47 -1.25 6.03
C ILE A 189 5.11 -0.54 7.35
N ASN A 190 5.83 -0.86 8.42
CA ASN A 190 5.58 -0.30 9.74
C ASN A 190 5.85 1.21 9.79
N ILE A 191 6.90 1.68 9.09
CA ILE A 191 7.18 3.11 8.96
C ILE A 191 6.01 3.83 8.28
N GLY A 192 5.46 3.26 7.20
CA GLY A 192 4.25 3.79 6.55
C GLY A 192 3.07 3.94 7.53
N GLY A 193 2.89 2.95 8.41
CA GLY A 193 1.86 2.98 9.45
C GLY A 193 2.11 4.01 10.55
N VAL A 194 3.36 4.16 11.00
CA VAL A 194 3.72 5.13 12.06
C VAL A 194 3.57 6.59 11.61
N LEU A 195 3.77 6.86 10.32
CA LEU A 195 3.61 8.21 9.76
C LEU A 195 2.13 8.64 9.66
N GLN A 196 1.19 7.71 9.64
CA GLN A 196 -0.25 7.96 9.50
C GLN A 196 -0.86 8.86 10.59
N PRO A 197 -0.62 8.68 11.90
CA PRO A 197 -1.28 9.50 12.93
C PRO A 197 -0.99 11.00 12.77
N SER A 198 0.21 11.33 12.29
CA SER A 198 0.63 12.71 12.05
C SER A 198 -0.10 13.33 10.86
N GLY A 199 -0.27 12.57 9.78
CA GLY A 199 -1.01 13.02 8.58
C GLY A 199 -2.50 13.19 8.83
N ALA A 200 -3.15 12.22 9.48
CA ALA A 200 -4.57 12.26 9.80
C ALA A 200 -4.93 13.41 10.77
N HIS A 201 -4.05 13.67 11.75
CA HIS A 201 -4.24 14.78 12.69
C HIS A 201 -4.15 16.16 11.99
N TRP A 202 -3.27 16.28 11.00
CA TRP A 202 -3.12 17.51 10.23
C TRP A 202 -4.34 17.78 9.34
N LEU A 203 -4.82 16.75 8.64
CA LEU A 203 -6.01 16.82 7.79
C LEU A 203 -7.30 17.12 8.54
N ARG A 204 -7.41 16.75 9.83
CA ARG A 204 -8.58 17.11 10.67
C ARG A 204 -8.58 18.55 11.15
N ARG A 205 -7.46 19.26 11.04
CA ARG A 205 -7.32 20.67 11.45
C ARG A 205 -7.34 21.67 10.30
N ALA A 206 -7.17 21.18 9.07
CA ALA A 206 -7.27 21.96 7.84
C ALA A 206 -8.72 21.97 7.30
#